data_4ec2857f6641d4cec42979e0a485987f
#
_entry.id   4ec2857f6641d4cec42979e0a485987f
#
_cell.length_a   1.000
_cell.length_b   1.000
_cell.length_c   1.000
_cell.angle_alpha   90.00
_cell.angle_beta   90.00
_cell.angle_gamma   90.00
#
_symmetry.space_group_name_H-M   'P 1'
#
loop_
_entity.id
_entity.type
_entity.pdbx_description
1 polymer ?
#
loop_
_entity_poly.entity_id
_entity_poly.type
_entity_poly.pdbx_seq_one_letter_code
_entity_poly.pdbx_strand_id
1 'polypeptide(L)'
;MNSSNDMNVRQVPRYQTNEFSDKRNPFCICVFVINEGEKLLHQLEIMQPICRDLIDIVVADGGSKDGSTDHDKLKNLGVNTLLVKQDTGKLGSQMRMAFDWALKRGYEGVVVVDGNGKDGMDAIPRFVEELKKGIDHVQGSRFIPGGHHENTPKSRLLGLKLLHAPLMRLASGFHYTDTTNGFRAYSAKLLASDKLKIFRDCFSGYELHYYLAVEAACQGFKCSEIPVSRVYPATGKVPTKISGLKGNFNVIMKLFLSCIHHYTPKDI
;
A
#
# COMPACT_ATOMS: atom_id res chain seq x y z
N MET A 1 -28.07 21.52 19.70
CA MET A 1 -26.86 22.27 19.28
C MET A 1 -25.64 21.43 19.64
N ASN A 2 -24.88 20.97 18.72
CA ASN A 2 -23.59 20.23 18.65
C ASN A 2 -23.69 18.94 17.86
N SER A 3 -23.93 19.03 16.56
CA SER A 3 -23.81 17.89 15.66
C SER A 3 -22.91 18.13 14.43
N SER A 4 -22.16 19.24 14.40
CA SER A 4 -21.34 19.61 13.22
C SER A 4 -19.83 19.42 13.39
N ASN A 5 -19.34 18.94 14.54
CA ASN A 5 -17.89 18.78 14.79
C ASN A 5 -17.37 17.35 14.68
N ASP A 6 -18.22 16.34 14.51
CA ASP A 6 -17.78 14.92 14.49
C ASP A 6 -17.36 14.39 13.11
N MET A 7 -17.56 15.14 12.03
CA MET A 7 -17.31 14.64 10.67
C MET A 7 -15.84 14.71 10.20
N ASN A 8 -14.93 15.29 10.99
CA ASN A 8 -13.54 15.49 10.58
C ASN A 8 -12.49 14.72 11.40
N VAL A 9 -12.92 13.85 12.32
CA VAL A 9 -11.99 13.03 13.11
C VAL A 9 -11.52 11.82 12.26
N ARG A 10 -10.21 11.75 11.99
CA ARG A 10 -9.62 10.59 11.31
C ARG A 10 -9.78 9.34 12.16
N GLN A 11 -10.47 8.34 11.64
CA GLN A 11 -10.64 7.04 12.28
C GLN A 11 -9.40 6.18 12.04
N VAL A 12 -8.37 6.38 12.84
CA VAL A 12 -7.09 5.70 12.77
C VAL A 12 -6.99 4.69 13.92
N PRO A 13 -6.55 3.44 13.70
CA PRO A 13 -6.35 2.50 14.80
C PRO A 13 -5.28 3.03 15.76
N ARG A 14 -5.37 2.69 17.03
CA ARG A 14 -4.31 2.97 18.00
C ARG A 14 -3.04 2.23 17.60
N TYR A 15 -1.90 2.86 17.81
CA TYR A 15 -0.60 2.30 17.47
C TYR A 15 0.49 2.86 18.38
N GLN A 16 1.57 2.11 18.47
CA GLN A 16 2.81 2.53 19.09
C GLN A 16 3.79 2.97 18.01
N THR A 17 4.55 4.02 18.27
CA THR A 17 5.62 4.52 17.40
C THR A 17 6.97 4.33 18.07
N ASN A 18 7.91 3.71 17.37
CA ASN A 18 9.30 3.58 17.77
C ASN A 18 10.16 4.23 16.68
N GLU A 19 10.69 5.41 16.96
CA GLU A 19 11.53 6.17 16.04
C GLU A 19 13.00 5.84 16.30
N PHE A 20 13.71 5.35 15.29
CA PHE A 20 15.14 5.00 15.36
C PHE A 20 16.04 6.11 14.80
N SER A 21 15.50 6.98 13.96
CA SER A 21 16.16 8.15 13.43
C SER A 21 15.17 9.25 13.04
N ASP A 22 15.65 10.48 12.95
CA ASP A 22 14.86 11.61 12.45
C ASP A 22 14.45 11.43 10.99
N LYS A 23 13.41 12.17 10.56
CA LYS A 23 13.03 12.30 9.16
C LYS A 23 14.19 12.96 8.38
N ARG A 24 14.62 12.31 7.30
CA ARG A 24 15.72 12.78 6.44
C ARG A 24 15.29 13.16 5.03
N ASN A 25 14.24 12.52 4.54
CA ASN A 25 13.78 12.64 3.16
C ASN A 25 12.35 13.19 3.08
N PRO A 26 11.97 13.82 1.96
CA PRO A 26 10.59 14.29 1.76
C PRO A 26 9.58 13.16 1.59
N PHE A 27 10.02 11.96 1.22
CA PHE A 27 9.18 10.79 1.00
C PHE A 27 9.53 9.66 1.97
N CYS A 28 8.55 8.79 2.26
CA CYS A 28 8.80 7.55 2.99
C CYS A 28 8.25 6.34 2.25
N ILE A 29 8.85 5.16 2.49
CA ILE A 29 8.31 3.87 2.04
C ILE A 29 7.78 3.11 3.24
N CYS A 30 6.48 2.80 3.24
CA CYS A 30 5.82 2.01 4.26
C CYS A 30 5.81 0.54 3.85
N VAL A 31 6.52 -0.28 4.60
CA VAL A 31 6.59 -1.74 4.43
C VAL A 31 5.54 -2.36 5.35
N PHE A 32 4.47 -2.93 4.78
CA PHE A 32 3.40 -3.56 5.54
C PHE A 32 3.74 -5.00 5.90
N VAL A 33 3.73 -5.31 7.19
CA VAL A 33 4.16 -6.60 7.72
C VAL A 33 3.17 -7.18 8.74
N ILE A 34 3.12 -8.50 8.80
CA ILE A 34 2.58 -9.27 9.91
C ILE A 34 3.14 -10.70 9.84
N ASN A 35 4.02 -11.06 10.79
CA ASN A 35 4.68 -12.37 10.87
C ASN A 35 5.32 -12.78 9.53
N GLU A 36 6.22 -11.96 9.00
CA GLU A 36 6.93 -12.23 7.72
C GLU A 36 8.32 -12.87 7.94
N GLY A 37 8.81 -12.91 9.18
CA GLY A 37 10.07 -13.57 9.55
C GLY A 37 11.27 -13.02 8.78
N GLU A 38 12.17 -13.92 8.38
CA GLU A 38 13.40 -13.59 7.64
C GLU A 38 13.16 -12.91 6.28
N LYS A 39 11.95 -13.05 5.70
CA LYS A 39 11.64 -12.38 4.43
C LYS A 39 11.66 -10.86 4.55
N LEU A 40 11.15 -10.34 5.67
CA LEU A 40 11.22 -8.91 5.96
C LEU A 40 12.67 -8.47 6.09
N LEU A 41 13.48 -9.18 6.87
CA LEU A 41 14.87 -8.81 7.13
C LEU A 41 15.68 -8.78 5.82
N HIS A 42 15.56 -9.83 5.02
CA HIS A 42 16.22 -9.91 3.71
C HIS A 42 15.74 -8.79 2.75
N GLN A 43 14.44 -8.47 2.74
CA GLN A 43 13.93 -7.36 1.94
C GLN A 43 14.53 -6.02 2.39
N LEU A 44 14.64 -5.78 3.70
CA LEU A 44 15.24 -4.57 4.26
C LEU A 44 16.74 -4.46 3.94
N GLU A 45 17.49 -5.58 3.94
CA GLU A 45 18.90 -5.63 3.49
C GLU A 45 19.05 -5.11 2.06
N ILE A 46 18.16 -5.54 1.15
CA ILE A 46 18.14 -5.08 -0.24
C ILE A 46 17.73 -3.60 -0.32
N MET A 47 16.78 -3.17 0.49
CA MET A 47 16.26 -1.80 0.50
C MET A 47 17.27 -0.78 1.06
N GLN A 48 18.05 -1.16 2.06
CA GLN A 48 18.94 -0.25 2.79
C GLN A 48 19.86 0.59 1.87
N PRO A 49 20.63 0.02 0.95
CA PRO A 49 21.49 0.80 0.06
C PRO A 49 20.71 1.68 -0.93
N ILE A 50 19.52 1.23 -1.35
CA ILE A 50 18.66 1.96 -2.30
C ILE A 50 18.02 3.17 -1.62
N CYS A 51 17.58 3.00 -0.38
CA CYS A 51 16.78 4.00 0.33
C CYS A 51 17.60 5.06 1.05
N ARG A 52 18.87 4.80 1.38
CA ARG A 52 19.71 5.60 2.30
C ARG A 52 19.58 7.12 2.14
N ASP A 53 19.71 7.64 0.92
CA ASP A 53 19.69 9.07 0.61
C ASP A 53 18.50 9.47 -0.27
N LEU A 54 17.52 8.58 -0.40
CA LEU A 54 16.41 8.74 -1.33
C LEU A 54 15.06 8.83 -0.64
N ILE A 55 14.81 7.96 0.35
CA ILE A 55 13.48 7.75 0.95
C ILE A 55 13.62 7.12 2.34
N ASP A 56 12.86 7.56 3.31
CA ASP A 56 12.87 7.01 4.67
C ASP A 56 12.10 5.68 4.75
N ILE A 57 12.65 4.68 5.44
CA ILE A 57 12.00 3.37 5.59
C ILE A 57 11.16 3.35 6.86
N VAL A 58 9.87 3.06 6.70
CA VAL A 58 8.90 2.90 7.79
C VAL A 58 8.34 1.49 7.75
N VAL A 59 8.50 0.74 8.81
CA VAL A 59 7.85 -0.56 8.96
C VAL A 59 6.49 -0.36 9.64
N ALA A 60 5.41 -0.73 8.95
CA ALA A 60 4.05 -0.68 9.48
C ALA A 60 3.60 -2.10 9.86
N ASP A 61 3.71 -2.42 11.13
CA ASP A 61 3.46 -3.75 11.67
C ASP A 61 2.00 -3.94 12.10
N GLY A 62 1.40 -5.03 11.66
CA GLY A 62 0.05 -5.47 12.03
C GLY A 62 -0.06 -6.13 13.42
N GLY A 63 1.03 -6.15 14.18
CA GLY A 63 1.17 -6.82 15.47
C GLY A 63 1.83 -8.19 15.36
N SER A 64 3.03 -8.24 14.76
CA SER A 64 3.85 -9.44 14.62
C SER A 64 4.30 -9.98 15.97
N LYS A 65 4.48 -11.31 16.03
CA LYS A 65 4.92 -12.04 17.24
C LYS A 65 6.07 -13.01 16.95
N ASP A 66 6.64 -12.94 15.75
CA ASP A 66 7.67 -13.85 15.25
C ASP A 66 9.10 -13.31 15.40
N GLY A 67 9.27 -12.15 16.04
CA GLY A 67 10.58 -11.49 16.22
C GLY A 67 11.13 -10.80 14.97
N SER A 68 10.37 -10.76 13.86
CA SER A 68 10.81 -10.06 12.63
C SER A 68 10.87 -8.54 12.78
N THR A 69 10.20 -7.99 13.79
CA THR A 69 10.16 -6.54 14.08
C THR A 69 10.99 -6.18 15.33
N ASP A 70 12.03 -6.95 15.63
CA ASP A 70 13.00 -6.63 16.67
C ASP A 70 13.67 -5.27 16.40
N HIS A 71 13.76 -4.42 17.42
CA HIS A 71 14.18 -3.02 17.29
C HIS A 71 15.63 -2.87 16.82
N ASP A 72 16.54 -3.68 17.38
CA ASP A 72 17.96 -3.59 17.03
C ASP A 72 18.20 -4.06 15.60
N LYS A 73 17.53 -5.14 15.18
CA LYS A 73 17.58 -5.61 13.79
C LYS A 73 17.08 -4.56 12.82
N LEU A 74 15.90 -3.97 13.06
CA LEU A 74 15.32 -2.95 12.20
C LEU A 74 16.20 -1.70 12.10
N LYS A 75 16.73 -1.24 13.23
CA LYS A 75 17.64 -0.09 13.28
C LYS A 75 18.91 -0.33 12.47
N ASN A 76 19.53 -1.51 12.63
CA ASN A 76 20.73 -1.89 11.89
C ASN A 76 20.50 -2.01 10.38
N LEU A 77 19.27 -2.32 9.97
CA LEU A 77 18.83 -2.39 8.56
C LEU A 77 18.35 -1.04 7.99
N GLY A 78 18.57 0.05 8.73
CA GLY A 78 18.29 1.40 8.24
C GLY A 78 16.83 1.82 8.29
N VAL A 79 15.98 1.11 9.06
CA VAL A 79 14.60 1.53 9.30
C VAL A 79 14.60 2.82 10.12
N ASN A 80 13.85 3.82 9.68
CA ASN A 80 13.68 5.08 10.39
C ASN A 80 12.67 4.96 11.53
N THR A 81 11.57 4.25 11.28
CA THR A 81 10.46 4.15 12.24
C THR A 81 9.74 2.82 12.13
N LEU A 82 9.38 2.27 13.27
CA LEU A 82 8.47 1.14 13.41
C LEU A 82 7.12 1.63 14.01
N LEU A 83 6.03 1.39 13.28
CA LEU A 83 4.67 1.62 13.72
C LEU A 83 4.03 0.27 14.03
N VAL A 84 3.59 0.05 15.26
CA VAL A 84 2.96 -1.20 15.71
C VAL A 84 1.48 -0.97 15.99
N LYS A 85 0.62 -1.54 15.14
CA LYS A 85 -0.83 -1.45 15.28
C LYS A 85 -1.31 -2.24 16.51
N GLN A 86 -2.10 -1.62 17.35
CA GLN A 86 -2.64 -2.23 18.59
C GLN A 86 -4.09 -2.71 18.43
N ASP A 87 -4.88 -1.99 17.64
CA ASP A 87 -6.29 -2.35 17.44
C ASP A 87 -6.47 -3.43 16.37
N THR A 88 -7.66 -4.01 16.32
CA THR A 88 -8.06 -4.99 15.29
C THR A 88 -8.05 -4.36 13.89
N GLY A 89 -8.18 -5.19 12.87
CA GLY A 89 -8.19 -4.78 11.46
C GLY A 89 -7.04 -5.35 10.66
N LYS A 90 -7.19 -5.30 9.35
CA LYS A 90 -6.26 -5.89 8.36
C LYS A 90 -5.41 -4.80 7.71
N LEU A 91 -5.00 -5.03 6.46
CA LEU A 91 -4.11 -4.15 5.69
C LEU A 91 -4.63 -2.70 5.61
N GLY A 92 -5.93 -2.48 5.35
CA GLY A 92 -6.48 -1.13 5.27
C GLY A 92 -6.35 -0.34 6.57
N SER A 93 -6.47 -1.02 7.72
CA SER A 93 -6.20 -0.40 9.03
C SER A 93 -4.73 -0.04 9.19
N GLN A 94 -3.79 -0.90 8.74
CA GLN A 94 -2.35 -0.58 8.74
C GLN A 94 -2.06 0.60 7.80
N MET A 95 -2.70 0.65 6.62
CA MET A 95 -2.55 1.77 5.68
C MET A 95 -3.01 3.09 6.30
N ARG A 96 -4.20 3.12 6.94
CA ARG A 96 -4.70 4.33 7.62
C ARG A 96 -3.75 4.81 8.71
N MET A 97 -3.21 3.88 9.50
CA MET A 97 -2.18 4.16 10.51
C MET A 97 -0.93 4.81 9.89
N ALA A 98 -0.35 4.16 8.89
CA ALA A 98 0.88 4.60 8.24
C ALA A 98 0.71 5.93 7.51
N PHE A 99 -0.41 6.12 6.81
CA PHE A 99 -0.70 7.36 6.08
C PHE A 99 -0.94 8.54 7.01
N ASP A 100 -1.70 8.36 8.11
CA ASP A 100 -1.92 9.40 9.09
C ASP A 100 -0.62 9.83 9.77
N TRP A 101 0.22 8.86 10.16
CA TRP A 101 1.52 9.13 10.74
C TRP A 101 2.42 9.89 9.74
N ALA A 102 2.51 9.43 8.49
CA ALA A 102 3.33 10.07 7.48
C ALA A 102 2.89 11.51 7.20
N LEU A 103 1.58 11.77 7.09
CA LEU A 103 1.05 13.13 6.92
C LEU A 103 1.38 14.03 8.12
N LYS A 104 1.25 13.53 9.36
CA LYS A 104 1.60 14.27 10.58
C LYS A 104 3.10 14.59 10.66
N ARG A 105 3.96 13.74 10.10
CA ARG A 105 5.41 13.96 9.99
C ARG A 105 5.80 14.85 8.82
N GLY A 106 4.83 15.30 8.02
CA GLY A 106 5.06 16.21 6.89
C GLY A 106 5.78 15.54 5.71
N TYR A 107 5.57 14.22 5.48
CA TYR A 107 6.01 13.59 4.25
C TYR A 107 5.17 14.07 3.07
N GLU A 108 5.82 14.34 1.94
CA GLU A 108 5.18 14.82 0.70
C GLU A 108 4.53 13.68 -0.11
N GLY A 109 4.91 12.44 0.16
CA GLY A 109 4.32 11.25 -0.45
C GLY A 109 4.82 9.98 0.22
N VAL A 110 4.06 8.91 -0.02
CA VAL A 110 4.26 7.59 0.59
C VAL A 110 4.31 6.53 -0.49
N VAL A 111 5.40 5.79 -0.56
CA VAL A 111 5.49 4.54 -1.30
C VAL A 111 5.04 3.41 -0.39
N VAL A 112 4.33 2.42 -0.89
CA VAL A 112 3.83 1.28 -0.11
C VAL A 112 4.24 -0.04 -0.75
N VAL A 113 4.65 -1.00 0.06
CA VAL A 113 5.04 -2.34 -0.38
C VAL A 113 4.75 -3.39 0.70
N ASP A 114 4.48 -4.62 0.30
CA ASP A 114 4.38 -5.76 1.22
C ASP A 114 5.78 -6.18 1.70
N GLY A 115 5.95 -6.52 2.98
CA GLY A 115 7.22 -7.01 3.56
C GLY A 115 7.44 -8.51 3.34
N ASN A 116 6.99 -9.08 2.22
CA ASN A 116 6.98 -10.53 1.97
C ASN A 116 8.04 -11.00 0.96
N GLY A 117 8.96 -10.12 0.55
CA GLY A 117 10.11 -10.42 -0.29
C GLY A 117 9.81 -10.77 -1.75
N LYS A 118 8.62 -10.45 -2.27
CA LYS A 118 8.24 -10.82 -3.64
C LYS A 118 8.47 -9.73 -4.67
N ASP A 119 8.42 -8.47 -4.25
CA ASP A 119 8.55 -7.32 -5.14
C ASP A 119 10.02 -6.93 -5.32
N GLY A 120 10.40 -6.51 -6.52
CA GLY A 120 11.74 -6.02 -6.81
C GLY A 120 11.94 -4.59 -6.28
N MET A 121 12.83 -4.45 -5.31
CA MET A 121 13.09 -3.16 -4.65
C MET A 121 13.80 -2.13 -5.54
N ASP A 122 14.39 -2.56 -6.66
CA ASP A 122 14.96 -1.69 -7.71
C ASP A 122 13.96 -0.69 -8.31
N ALA A 123 12.66 -0.92 -8.10
CA ALA A 123 11.61 -0.01 -8.53
C ALA A 123 11.44 1.23 -7.61
N ILE A 124 11.97 1.23 -6.39
CA ILE A 124 11.79 2.34 -5.43
C ILE A 124 12.15 3.70 -6.03
N PRO A 125 13.31 3.87 -6.70
CA PRO A 125 13.67 5.17 -7.30
C PRO A 125 12.64 5.67 -8.31
N ARG A 126 12.06 4.77 -9.13
CA ARG A 126 11.04 5.13 -10.14
C ARG A 126 9.76 5.66 -9.48
N PHE A 127 9.32 5.10 -8.35
CA PHE A 127 8.18 5.63 -7.59
C PHE A 127 8.46 7.04 -7.07
N VAL A 128 9.66 7.27 -6.51
CA VAL A 128 10.07 8.59 -6.01
C VAL A 128 10.13 9.62 -7.14
N GLU A 129 10.63 9.25 -8.32
CA GLU A 129 10.65 10.12 -9.50
C GLU A 129 9.24 10.53 -9.94
N GLU A 130 8.29 9.59 -9.97
CA GLU A 130 6.90 9.92 -10.31
C GLU A 130 6.26 10.86 -9.30
N LEU A 131 6.48 10.65 -7.99
CA LEU A 131 6.01 11.57 -6.96
C LEU A 131 6.64 12.96 -7.13
N LYS A 132 7.94 13.07 -7.42
CA LYS A 132 8.64 14.35 -7.71
C LYS A 132 8.09 15.06 -8.95
N LYS A 133 7.60 14.32 -9.96
CA LYS A 133 6.90 14.88 -11.14
C LYS A 133 5.48 15.35 -10.81
N GLY A 134 5.02 15.17 -9.58
CA GLY A 134 3.67 15.55 -9.13
C GLY A 134 2.58 14.58 -9.56
N ILE A 135 2.92 13.31 -9.77
CA ILE A 135 1.93 12.23 -9.91
C ILE A 135 1.35 11.92 -8.53
N ASP A 136 0.04 11.84 -8.44
CA ASP A 136 -0.67 11.66 -7.18
C ASP A 136 -0.88 10.18 -6.80
N HIS A 137 -1.08 9.30 -7.80
CA HIS A 137 -1.20 7.85 -7.63
C HIS A 137 -0.33 7.12 -8.65
N VAL A 138 0.63 6.33 -8.17
CA VAL A 138 1.52 5.52 -9.00
C VAL A 138 1.26 4.04 -8.74
N GLN A 139 0.86 3.30 -9.76
CA GLN A 139 0.64 1.86 -9.69
C GLN A 139 1.86 1.12 -10.25
N GLY A 140 2.45 0.20 -9.49
CA GLY A 140 3.44 -0.73 -10.00
C GLY A 140 2.78 -1.80 -10.88
N SER A 141 3.22 -1.92 -12.13
CA SER A 141 2.69 -2.90 -13.07
C SER A 141 3.76 -3.89 -13.54
N ARG A 142 3.39 -5.16 -13.52
CA ARG A 142 4.18 -6.27 -14.06
C ARG A 142 3.97 -6.48 -15.57
N PHE A 143 3.02 -5.76 -16.18
CA PHE A 143 2.48 -6.06 -17.51
C PHE A 143 2.69 -4.94 -18.53
N ILE A 144 3.41 -3.90 -18.18
CA ILE A 144 3.90 -2.87 -19.11
C ILE A 144 5.35 -3.14 -19.51
N PRO A 145 5.88 -2.54 -20.58
CA PRO A 145 7.28 -2.71 -20.99
C PRO A 145 8.25 -2.45 -19.81
N GLY A 146 9.18 -3.37 -19.58
CA GLY A 146 10.09 -3.35 -18.42
C GLY A 146 9.53 -3.97 -17.14
N GLY A 147 8.25 -4.31 -17.08
CA GLY A 147 7.66 -5.08 -15.98
C GLY A 147 7.98 -6.58 -16.09
N HIS A 148 8.04 -7.28 -14.95
CA HIS A 148 8.35 -8.71 -14.91
C HIS A 148 7.52 -9.44 -13.87
N HIS A 149 7.11 -10.67 -14.20
CA HIS A 149 6.49 -11.57 -13.24
C HIS A 149 6.97 -13.01 -13.44
N GLU A 150 7.20 -13.69 -12.35
CA GLU A 150 7.62 -15.10 -12.38
C GLU A 150 6.77 -15.92 -11.41
N ASN A 151 6.46 -17.16 -11.80
CA ASN A 151 5.69 -18.13 -11.02
C ASN A 151 4.32 -17.60 -10.51
N THR A 152 3.74 -16.62 -11.20
CA THR A 152 2.40 -16.12 -10.82
C THR A 152 1.34 -17.18 -11.11
N PRO A 153 0.49 -17.56 -10.15
CA PRO A 153 -0.55 -18.56 -10.36
C PRO A 153 -1.46 -18.22 -11.54
N LYS A 154 -1.67 -19.18 -12.45
CA LYS A 154 -2.48 -18.98 -13.68
C LYS A 154 -3.89 -18.47 -13.40
N SER A 155 -4.55 -18.99 -12.36
CA SER A 155 -5.88 -18.51 -11.91
C SER A 155 -5.88 -17.04 -11.51
N ARG A 156 -4.79 -16.57 -10.88
CA ARG A 156 -4.63 -15.16 -10.50
C ARG A 156 -4.42 -14.27 -11.72
N LEU A 157 -3.63 -14.71 -12.70
CA LEU A 157 -3.44 -14.00 -13.97
C LEU A 157 -4.76 -13.89 -14.74
N LEU A 158 -5.52 -15.00 -14.80
CA LEU A 158 -6.82 -15.03 -15.46
C LEU A 158 -7.81 -14.07 -14.78
N GLY A 159 -7.91 -14.14 -13.45
CA GLY A 159 -8.77 -13.25 -12.67
C GLY A 159 -8.39 -11.77 -12.82
N LEU A 160 -7.10 -11.46 -12.89
CA LEU A 160 -6.63 -10.09 -13.15
C LEU A 160 -7.08 -9.61 -14.54
N LYS A 161 -6.78 -10.40 -15.59
CA LYS A 161 -7.02 -9.98 -16.98
C LYS A 161 -8.50 -9.93 -17.36
N LEU A 162 -9.31 -10.87 -16.86
CA LEU A 162 -10.72 -10.98 -17.26
C LEU A 162 -11.69 -10.26 -16.32
N LEU A 163 -11.31 -9.99 -15.08
CA LEU A 163 -12.22 -9.41 -14.09
C LEU A 163 -11.66 -8.12 -13.48
N HIS A 164 -10.51 -8.18 -12.80
CA HIS A 164 -10.00 -7.06 -12.02
C HIS A 164 -9.68 -5.82 -12.88
N ALA A 165 -8.81 -5.98 -13.87
CA ALA A 165 -8.38 -4.85 -14.70
C ALA A 165 -9.54 -4.25 -15.52
N PRO A 166 -10.40 -5.04 -16.19
CA PRO A 166 -11.56 -4.51 -16.91
C PRO A 166 -12.52 -3.72 -16.02
N LEU A 167 -12.88 -4.25 -14.83
CA LEU A 167 -13.78 -3.54 -13.92
C LEU A 167 -13.17 -2.23 -13.42
N MET A 168 -11.90 -2.23 -13.03
CA MET A 168 -11.25 -1.02 -12.55
C MET A 168 -11.05 0.02 -13.66
N ARG A 169 -10.75 -0.40 -14.89
CA ARG A 169 -10.68 0.50 -16.06
C ARG A 169 -12.02 1.18 -16.32
N LEU A 170 -13.10 0.40 -16.30
CA LEU A 170 -14.45 0.92 -16.53
C LEU A 170 -14.83 1.92 -15.43
N ALA A 171 -14.56 1.58 -14.17
CA ALA A 171 -14.93 2.43 -13.04
C ALA A 171 -14.09 3.69 -12.92
N SER A 172 -12.79 3.63 -13.20
CA SER A 172 -11.86 4.75 -13.02
C SER A 172 -11.66 5.62 -14.25
N GLY A 173 -11.95 5.08 -15.44
CA GLY A 173 -11.55 5.70 -16.71
C GLY A 173 -10.04 5.66 -16.98
N PHE A 174 -9.22 5.13 -16.07
CA PHE A 174 -7.77 4.99 -16.25
C PHE A 174 -7.40 3.59 -16.73
N HIS A 175 -6.46 3.48 -17.67
CA HIS A 175 -6.06 2.22 -18.30
C HIS A 175 -5.07 1.41 -17.43
N TYR A 176 -5.52 0.96 -16.26
CA TYR A 176 -4.71 0.07 -15.41
C TYR A 176 -4.40 -1.26 -16.11
N THR A 177 -3.14 -1.69 -16.04
CA THR A 177 -2.68 -3.00 -16.54
C THR A 177 -2.47 -4.00 -15.40
N ASP A 178 -2.12 -3.53 -14.18
CA ASP A 178 -1.95 -4.37 -12.99
C ASP A 178 -2.64 -3.76 -11.76
N THR A 179 -3.82 -4.23 -11.45
CA THR A 179 -4.63 -3.77 -10.31
C THR A 179 -4.44 -4.59 -9.04
N THR A 180 -3.64 -5.66 -9.11
CA THR A 180 -3.44 -6.61 -7.98
C THR A 180 -2.08 -6.49 -7.30
N ASN A 181 -1.16 -5.70 -7.86
CA ASN A 181 0.11 -5.43 -7.23
C ASN A 181 -0.05 -4.41 -6.10
N GLY A 182 0.52 -4.72 -4.92
CA GLY A 182 0.51 -3.86 -3.74
C GLY A 182 1.60 -2.78 -3.74
N PHE A 183 2.57 -2.82 -4.67
CA PHE A 183 3.63 -1.84 -4.77
C PHE A 183 3.10 -0.59 -5.49
N ARG A 184 2.93 0.49 -4.74
CA ARG A 184 2.26 1.71 -5.17
C ARG A 184 2.87 2.94 -4.52
N ALA A 185 2.54 4.13 -5.03
CA ALA A 185 2.83 5.37 -4.33
C ALA A 185 1.64 6.33 -4.36
N TYR A 186 1.61 7.20 -3.36
CA TYR A 186 0.55 8.18 -3.16
C TYR A 186 1.15 9.51 -2.73
N SER A 187 0.73 10.63 -3.33
CA SER A 187 1.10 11.97 -2.86
C SER A 187 0.38 12.31 -1.55
N ALA A 188 0.99 13.15 -0.72
CA ALA A 188 0.33 13.70 0.47
C ALA A 188 -0.96 14.45 0.11
N LYS A 189 -0.97 15.15 -1.02
CA LYS A 189 -2.14 15.84 -1.57
C LYS A 189 -3.32 14.89 -1.76
N LEU A 190 -3.08 13.70 -2.33
CA LEU A 190 -4.12 12.68 -2.51
C LEU A 190 -4.57 12.10 -1.17
N LEU A 191 -3.61 11.73 -0.30
CA LEU A 191 -3.92 11.11 0.99
C LEU A 191 -4.64 12.06 1.96
N ALA A 192 -4.37 13.36 1.88
CA ALA A 192 -5.01 14.38 2.73
C ALA A 192 -6.33 14.91 2.15
N SER A 193 -6.75 14.47 0.98
CA SER A 193 -7.92 15.01 0.29
C SER A 193 -9.22 14.73 1.03
N ASP A 194 -9.97 15.79 1.34
CA ASP A 194 -11.32 15.71 1.92
C ASP A 194 -12.34 15.06 0.98
N LYS A 195 -12.08 15.07 -0.32
CA LYS A 195 -12.92 14.37 -1.31
C LYS A 195 -12.87 12.86 -1.14
N LEU A 196 -11.73 12.31 -0.73
CA LEU A 196 -11.54 10.86 -0.61
C LEU A 196 -11.91 10.34 0.79
N LYS A 197 -11.74 11.14 1.83
CA LYS A 197 -12.02 10.76 3.23
C LYS A 197 -11.53 9.34 3.57
N ILE A 198 -10.23 9.08 3.30
CA ILE A 198 -9.63 7.73 3.38
C ILE A 198 -9.50 7.20 4.81
N PHE A 199 -9.59 8.08 5.81
CA PHE A 199 -9.41 7.73 7.22
C PHE A 199 -10.71 7.26 7.90
N ARG A 200 -11.57 6.53 7.17
CA ARG A 200 -12.80 5.92 7.70
C ARG A 200 -12.56 4.46 8.04
N ASP A 201 -13.17 3.96 9.10
CA ASP A 201 -13.00 2.59 9.63
C ASP A 201 -13.55 1.49 8.69
N CYS A 202 -14.44 1.84 7.76
CA CYS A 202 -14.89 0.95 6.70
C CYS A 202 -13.72 0.43 5.84
N PHE A 203 -12.59 1.13 5.80
CA PHE A 203 -11.37 0.71 5.13
C PHE A 203 -10.48 -0.13 6.05
N SER A 204 -10.89 -1.36 6.30
CA SER A 204 -10.18 -2.30 7.18
C SER A 204 -9.24 -3.27 6.44
N GLY A 205 -9.50 -3.57 5.16
CA GLY A 205 -8.77 -4.56 4.37
C GLY A 205 -8.28 -4.06 3.02
N TYR A 206 -8.42 -4.89 1.96
CA TYR A 206 -7.94 -4.56 0.61
C TYR A 206 -8.76 -3.48 -0.09
N GLU A 207 -9.96 -3.18 0.40
CA GLU A 207 -10.87 -2.18 -0.18
C GLU A 207 -10.22 -0.81 -0.33
N LEU A 208 -9.34 -0.40 0.59
CA LEU A 208 -8.67 0.89 0.52
C LEU A 208 -7.75 1.02 -0.71
N HIS A 209 -7.08 -0.08 -1.10
CA HIS A 209 -6.26 -0.09 -2.31
C HIS A 209 -7.09 0.09 -3.58
N TYR A 210 -8.24 -0.57 -3.67
CA TYR A 210 -9.13 -0.47 -4.82
C TYR A 210 -9.79 0.90 -4.88
N TYR A 211 -10.29 1.37 -3.74
CA TYR A 211 -10.91 2.67 -3.58
C TYR A 211 -9.96 3.79 -4.03
N LEU A 212 -8.73 3.82 -3.49
CA LEU A 212 -7.74 4.83 -3.85
C LEU A 212 -7.41 4.81 -5.35
N ALA A 213 -7.28 3.65 -5.97
CA ALA A 213 -6.97 3.56 -7.39
C ALA A 213 -8.14 4.03 -8.27
N VAL A 214 -9.39 3.72 -7.92
CA VAL A 214 -10.58 4.15 -8.66
C VAL A 214 -10.81 5.65 -8.45
N GLU A 215 -10.92 6.07 -7.21
CA GLU A 215 -11.30 7.46 -6.89
C GLU A 215 -10.22 8.47 -7.22
N ALA A 216 -8.92 8.11 -7.16
CA ALA A 216 -7.87 9.03 -7.58
C ALA A 216 -8.09 9.49 -9.03
N ALA A 217 -8.34 8.58 -9.94
CA ALA A 217 -8.59 8.91 -11.33
C ALA A 217 -9.92 9.66 -11.52
N CYS A 218 -11.02 9.20 -10.89
CA CYS A 218 -12.33 9.83 -10.99
C CYS A 218 -12.35 11.28 -10.45
N GLN A 219 -11.57 11.56 -9.41
CA GLN A 219 -11.48 12.89 -8.80
C GLN A 219 -10.44 13.80 -9.47
N GLY A 220 -9.85 13.38 -10.60
CA GLY A 220 -8.93 14.18 -11.40
C GLY A 220 -7.50 14.26 -10.83
N PHE A 221 -7.11 13.35 -9.94
CA PHE A 221 -5.71 13.22 -9.54
C PHE A 221 -4.89 12.61 -10.66
N LYS A 222 -3.61 12.99 -10.76
CA LYS A 222 -2.68 12.46 -11.76
C LYS A 222 -2.31 11.02 -11.41
N CYS A 223 -2.58 10.09 -12.32
CA CYS A 223 -2.28 8.67 -12.17
C CYS A 223 -1.24 8.22 -13.20
N SER A 224 -0.35 7.29 -12.82
CA SER A 224 0.59 6.63 -13.74
C SER A 224 0.79 5.16 -13.36
N GLU A 225 1.35 4.38 -14.30
CA GLU A 225 1.89 3.05 -14.04
C GLU A 225 3.40 3.04 -14.33
N ILE A 226 4.17 2.36 -13.46
CA ILE A 226 5.60 2.12 -13.67
C ILE A 226 5.90 0.62 -13.70
N PRO A 227 6.96 0.20 -14.42
CA PRO A 227 7.34 -1.20 -14.47
C PRO A 227 7.92 -1.64 -13.13
N VAL A 228 7.44 -2.80 -12.64
CA VAL A 228 7.94 -3.47 -11.44
C VAL A 228 8.11 -4.97 -11.69
N SER A 229 8.96 -5.61 -10.91
CA SER A 229 9.08 -7.06 -10.89
C SER A 229 8.39 -7.66 -9.66
N ARG A 230 7.82 -8.87 -9.83
CA ARG A 230 7.30 -9.67 -8.72
C ARG A 230 7.50 -11.15 -8.99
N VAL A 231 8.25 -11.80 -8.11
CA VAL A 231 8.63 -13.21 -8.21
C VAL A 231 7.94 -14.00 -7.09
N TYR A 232 7.23 -15.06 -7.45
CA TYR A 232 6.68 -16.01 -6.48
C TYR A 232 7.63 -17.19 -6.34
N PRO A 233 7.67 -17.87 -5.17
CA PRO A 233 8.46 -19.08 -5.00
C PRO A 233 8.15 -20.11 -6.09
N ALA A 234 9.20 -20.74 -6.65
CA ALA A 234 9.05 -21.76 -7.69
C ALA A 234 8.37 -23.04 -7.17
N THR A 235 8.54 -23.34 -5.88
CA THR A 235 7.99 -24.53 -5.22
C THR A 235 7.32 -24.17 -3.90
N GLY A 236 6.39 -25.02 -3.45
CA GLY A 236 5.67 -24.84 -2.19
C GLY A 236 4.34 -24.08 -2.30
N LYS A 237 3.67 -23.88 -1.16
CA LYS A 237 2.43 -23.10 -1.11
C LYS A 237 2.73 -21.63 -1.38
N VAL A 238 2.03 -21.04 -2.34
CA VAL A 238 2.08 -19.57 -2.55
C VAL A 238 1.70 -18.89 -1.23
N PRO A 239 2.61 -18.12 -0.62
CA PRO A 239 2.27 -17.41 0.61
C PRO A 239 1.18 -16.38 0.32
N THR A 240 -0.04 -16.65 0.76
CA THR A 240 -1.16 -15.72 0.61
C THR A 240 -1.98 -15.70 1.89
N LYS A 241 -2.31 -14.50 2.34
CA LYS A 241 -3.26 -14.30 3.46
C LYS A 241 -4.71 -14.37 2.98
N ILE A 242 -4.92 -14.53 1.67
CA ILE A 242 -6.21 -14.78 1.03
C ILE A 242 -6.30 -16.28 0.77
N SER A 243 -7.04 -17.02 1.57
CA SER A 243 -7.19 -18.46 1.44
C SER A 243 -8.65 -18.88 1.26
N GLY A 244 -8.84 -19.93 0.45
CA GLY A 244 -10.13 -20.55 0.20
C GLY A 244 -11.10 -19.73 -0.66
N LEU A 245 -12.24 -20.33 -0.96
CA LEU A 245 -13.30 -19.71 -1.77
C LEU A 245 -13.89 -18.46 -1.12
N LYS A 246 -14.10 -18.49 0.21
CA LYS A 246 -14.64 -17.37 0.98
C LYS A 246 -13.70 -16.16 0.95
N GLY A 247 -12.37 -16.37 1.03
CA GLY A 247 -11.37 -15.29 0.96
C GLY A 247 -11.35 -14.63 -0.42
N ASN A 248 -11.37 -15.42 -1.49
CA ASN A 248 -11.41 -14.91 -2.86
C ASN A 248 -12.71 -14.15 -3.15
N PHE A 249 -13.86 -14.69 -2.73
CA PHE A 249 -15.15 -14.01 -2.88
C PHE A 249 -15.18 -12.66 -2.18
N ASN A 250 -14.66 -12.58 -0.95
CA ASN A 250 -14.59 -11.31 -0.22
C ASN A 250 -13.71 -10.26 -0.94
N VAL A 251 -12.59 -10.66 -1.53
CA VAL A 251 -11.74 -9.75 -2.33
C VAL A 251 -12.47 -9.24 -3.57
N ILE A 252 -13.17 -10.12 -4.28
CA ILE A 252 -13.96 -9.75 -5.48
C ILE A 252 -15.11 -8.81 -5.09
N MET A 253 -15.81 -9.10 -3.98
CA MET A 253 -16.88 -8.22 -3.50
C MET A 253 -16.37 -6.83 -3.16
N LYS A 254 -15.23 -6.72 -2.48
CA LYS A 254 -14.61 -5.43 -2.16
C LYS A 254 -14.16 -4.65 -3.39
N LEU A 255 -13.63 -5.34 -4.39
CA LEU A 255 -13.34 -4.77 -5.69
C LEU A 255 -14.61 -4.20 -6.33
N PHE A 256 -15.66 -5.02 -6.42
CA PHE A 256 -16.93 -4.61 -7.01
C PHE A 256 -17.53 -3.40 -6.31
N LEU A 257 -17.60 -3.41 -4.97
CA LEU A 257 -18.09 -2.28 -4.18
C LEU A 257 -17.27 -1.00 -4.42
N SER A 258 -15.94 -1.12 -4.60
CA SER A 258 -15.11 0.03 -4.96
C SER A 258 -15.43 0.54 -6.37
N CYS A 259 -15.64 -0.36 -7.33
CA CYS A 259 -15.95 -0.03 -8.71
C CYS A 259 -17.35 0.59 -8.91
N ILE A 260 -18.31 0.30 -8.05
CA ILE A 260 -19.63 0.96 -8.05
C ILE A 260 -19.70 2.17 -7.13
N HIS A 261 -18.55 2.70 -6.71
CA HIS A 261 -18.42 3.88 -5.86
C HIS A 261 -19.14 3.79 -4.49
N HIS A 262 -19.34 2.55 -3.98
CA HIS A 262 -20.04 2.31 -2.71
C HIS A 262 -19.38 3.03 -1.52
N TYR A 263 -18.05 3.16 -1.54
CA TYR A 263 -17.28 3.81 -0.47
C TYR A 263 -17.13 5.32 -0.68
N THR A 264 -17.57 5.88 -1.80
CA THR A 264 -17.48 7.32 -2.06
C THR A 264 -18.42 8.07 -1.13
N PRO A 265 -17.96 9.15 -0.47
CA PRO A 265 -18.83 9.98 0.37
C PRO A 265 -20.01 10.50 -0.44
N LYS A 266 -21.21 10.44 0.13
CA LYS A 266 -22.44 10.88 -0.56
C LYS A 266 -22.66 12.41 -0.56
N ASP A 267 -21.82 13.12 0.20
CA ASP A 267 -21.96 14.56 0.45
C ASP A 267 -20.94 15.41 -0.32
N ILE A 268 -20.51 14.92 -1.50
CA ILE A 268 -19.59 15.64 -2.41
C ILE A 268 -20.33 15.98 -3.70
#